data_4fc9d9deff23e25627a05bdd3e9e35a8
#
_entry.id   4fc9d9deff23e25627a05bdd3e9e35a8
#
_cell.length_a   1.000
_cell.length_b   1.000
_cell.length_c   1.000
_cell.angle_alpha   90.00
_cell.angle_beta   90.00
_cell.angle_gamma   90.00
#
_symmetry.space_group_name_H-M   'P 1'
#
loop_
_entity.id
_entity.type
_entity.pdbx_description
1 polymer ?
#
loop_
_entity_poly.entity_id
_entity_poly.type
_entity_poly.pdbx_seq_one_letter_code
_entity_poly.pdbx_strand_id
1 'polypeptide(L)'
;MSVKYVFVTGGVVSGLGKGITAASLGRLLKARGYHVTMQKFDPYINIDPGTMNPIQHGEVFVTDDGAETDLDLGHYERFIDESLTKQSNVTTGKIYWSVLSKERRGDFGGGTVQVIPHITNEIKGRFYRNDGCSDTHIAIIEVGGTVGDIESQPFLESIRQFQHDVGHENAILIHVTLIPYLKASGEMKTKPTQASVKDLQGMGIQPDIIMCRTERPLEPGIREKIALFCNVPSTHVLQNLDAETSLYEVPLMMENEHLADVACECLHLPCPKPDLKDWEDMVASLKNPTREVTVALVGKYTQLHDAYISVVESLKHGAVAHHASIQIKWIPSESVTIDNVSSLLSDVNGILVPGGFGDRGIEGKILAIRYARENNIPFLGLCLGMQLAVVEFARNVLGFSDAHSVELSPETTHPIIHLMPEQDGIEDIGGTLRLGSYPCVLDKTSKAYELYQQEVIHERHRHRYEVNNYYRDDFIRAGVKLSGLSPDGRIVEMIEIPNHPWFIATQAHPEFKSRPNRPHPLFRGFVGAALEQKARNQM
;
A
#
# COMPACT_ATOMS: atom_id res chain seq x y z
N MET A 1 -4.70 5.52 -29.69
CA MET A 1 -3.85 6.69 -29.38
C MET A 1 -2.46 6.18 -29.05
N SER A 2 -1.39 6.95 -29.30
CA SER A 2 -0.09 6.66 -28.70
C SER A 2 -0.17 6.92 -27.20
N VAL A 3 0.51 6.09 -26.39
CA VAL A 3 0.56 6.29 -24.93
C VAL A 3 1.23 7.64 -24.63
N LYS A 4 0.68 8.38 -23.69
CA LYS A 4 1.24 9.61 -23.14
C LYS A 4 1.90 9.31 -21.78
N TYR A 5 2.97 10.02 -21.46
CA TYR A 5 3.78 9.78 -20.27
C TYR A 5 3.83 11.03 -19.39
N VAL A 6 3.64 10.82 -18.09
CA VAL A 6 3.80 11.87 -17.08
C VAL A 6 4.84 11.42 -16.09
N PHE A 7 5.99 12.06 -16.08
CA PHE A 7 7.02 11.82 -15.08
C PHE A 7 6.79 12.73 -13.86
N VAL A 8 6.91 12.16 -12.67
CA VAL A 8 6.81 12.91 -11.41
C VAL A 8 8.11 12.77 -10.65
N THR A 9 8.81 13.89 -10.47
CA THR A 9 10.07 13.97 -9.72
C THR A 9 9.92 14.89 -8.52
N GLY A 10 10.85 14.83 -7.57
CA GLY A 10 10.85 15.76 -6.45
C GLY A 10 12.22 16.30 -6.12
N GLY A 11 12.24 17.45 -5.49
CA GLY A 11 13.46 18.11 -5.06
C GLY A 11 13.32 18.74 -3.70
N VAL A 12 14.44 19.27 -3.18
CA VAL A 12 14.58 19.92 -1.87
C VAL A 12 14.69 18.91 -0.71
N VAL A 13 13.65 18.07 -0.45
CA VAL A 13 13.64 17.05 0.61
C VAL A 13 12.81 15.84 0.19
N SER A 14 13.00 14.72 0.88
CA SER A 14 12.13 13.55 0.77
C SER A 14 10.77 13.78 1.47
N GLY A 15 9.77 12.95 1.20
CA GLY A 15 8.47 13.03 1.89
C GLY A 15 7.55 14.17 1.43
N LEU A 16 7.82 14.82 0.28
CA LEU A 16 7.00 15.91 -0.26
C LEU A 16 5.64 15.48 -0.82
N GLY A 17 5.35 14.17 -0.83
CA GLY A 17 4.09 13.64 -1.37
C GLY A 17 4.07 13.53 -2.89
N LYS A 18 5.21 13.19 -3.52
CA LYS A 18 5.29 12.86 -4.97
C LYS A 18 4.27 11.77 -5.34
N GLY A 19 4.27 10.66 -4.59
CA GLY A 19 3.36 9.53 -4.81
C GLY A 19 1.89 9.94 -4.74
N ILE A 20 1.52 10.74 -3.73
CA ILE A 20 0.15 11.24 -3.59
C ILE A 20 -0.21 12.23 -4.71
N THR A 21 0.73 13.07 -5.15
CA THR A 21 0.52 13.97 -6.30
C THR A 21 0.29 13.15 -7.58
N ALA A 22 1.14 12.14 -7.83
CA ALA A 22 1.02 11.24 -8.97
C ALA A 22 -0.30 10.45 -8.96
N ALA A 23 -0.65 9.87 -7.80
CA ALA A 23 -1.89 9.13 -7.61
C ALA A 23 -3.14 10.00 -7.75
N SER A 24 -3.09 11.25 -7.24
CA SER A 24 -4.17 12.23 -7.40
C SER A 24 -4.39 12.60 -8.86
N LEU A 25 -3.31 12.87 -9.61
CA LEU A 25 -3.42 13.10 -11.06
C LEU A 25 -4.01 11.87 -11.76
N GLY A 26 -3.56 10.66 -11.41
CA GLY A 26 -4.11 9.41 -11.93
C GLY A 26 -5.61 9.28 -11.70
N ARG A 27 -6.09 9.59 -10.48
CA ARG A 27 -7.52 9.63 -10.16
C ARG A 27 -8.28 10.65 -11.01
N LEU A 28 -7.75 11.87 -11.15
CA LEU A 28 -8.38 12.95 -11.91
C LEU A 28 -8.48 12.64 -13.40
N LEU A 29 -7.44 12.03 -13.99
CA LEU A 29 -7.44 11.61 -15.37
C LEU A 29 -8.39 10.43 -15.59
N LYS A 30 -8.44 9.47 -14.68
CA LYS A 30 -9.39 8.36 -14.71
C LYS A 30 -10.84 8.86 -14.62
N ALA A 31 -11.12 9.84 -13.77
CA ALA A 31 -12.44 10.49 -13.68
C ALA A 31 -12.86 11.22 -14.98
N ARG A 32 -11.90 11.50 -15.85
CA ARG A 32 -12.12 12.06 -17.20
C ARG A 32 -12.25 11.00 -18.30
N GLY A 33 -12.22 9.72 -17.93
CA GLY A 33 -12.37 8.58 -18.84
C GLY A 33 -11.07 8.08 -19.48
N TYR A 34 -9.89 8.49 -18.99
CA TYR A 34 -8.62 7.94 -19.45
C TYR A 34 -8.31 6.61 -18.75
N HIS A 35 -7.70 5.68 -19.48
CA HIS A 35 -7.08 4.49 -18.90
C HIS A 35 -5.68 4.85 -18.44
N VAL A 36 -5.47 4.82 -17.12
CA VAL A 36 -4.24 5.26 -16.47
C VAL A 36 -3.53 4.07 -15.83
N THR A 37 -2.22 3.94 -16.08
CA THR A 37 -1.35 3.06 -15.31
C THR A 37 -0.32 3.86 -14.54
N MET A 38 0.23 3.27 -13.47
CA MET A 38 1.23 3.92 -12.64
C MET A 38 2.45 3.04 -12.43
N GLN A 39 3.62 3.67 -12.40
CA GLN A 39 4.89 3.01 -12.14
C GLN A 39 5.68 3.79 -11.08
N LYS A 40 6.36 3.05 -10.20
CA LYS A 40 7.31 3.56 -9.21
C LYS A 40 8.72 3.16 -9.59
N PHE A 41 9.63 4.10 -9.63
CA PHE A 41 11.06 3.88 -9.84
C PHE A 41 11.83 4.28 -8.59
N ASP A 42 12.38 3.29 -7.89
CA ASP A 42 13.08 3.48 -6.63
C ASP A 42 14.60 3.42 -6.82
N PRO A 43 15.34 4.44 -6.35
CA PRO A 43 16.78 4.53 -6.59
C PRO A 43 17.63 3.63 -5.68
N TYR A 44 17.04 2.88 -4.74
CA TYR A 44 17.79 1.97 -3.90
C TYR A 44 18.25 0.68 -4.65
N ILE A 45 19.34 0.05 -4.15
CA ILE A 45 20.00 -1.08 -4.82
C ILE A 45 19.34 -2.43 -4.50
N ASN A 46 18.44 -2.51 -3.53
CA ASN A 46 17.70 -3.74 -3.27
C ASN A 46 16.90 -4.16 -4.53
N ILE A 47 16.83 -5.45 -4.79
CA ILE A 47 16.04 -5.99 -5.92
C ILE A 47 14.56 -5.70 -5.68
N ASP A 48 14.07 -5.94 -4.47
CA ASP A 48 12.74 -5.62 -4.00
C ASP A 48 12.76 -5.34 -2.48
N PRO A 49 11.67 -4.84 -1.88
CA PRO A 49 11.61 -4.57 -0.45
C PRO A 49 11.30 -5.81 0.41
N GLY A 50 11.16 -7.01 -0.15
CA GLY A 50 10.69 -8.21 0.56
C GLY A 50 11.55 -8.59 1.77
N THR A 51 12.85 -8.29 1.75
CA THR A 51 13.79 -8.53 2.86
C THR A 51 14.09 -7.28 3.71
N MET A 52 13.47 -6.13 3.39
CA MET A 52 13.68 -4.90 4.12
C MET A 52 12.94 -4.90 5.46
N ASN A 53 13.50 -4.17 6.43
CA ASN A 53 12.87 -4.02 7.74
C ASN A 53 11.67 -3.03 7.65
N PRO A 54 10.43 -3.46 7.98
CA PRO A 54 9.26 -2.60 7.93
C PRO A 54 9.35 -1.34 8.83
N ILE A 55 10.17 -1.36 9.88
CA ILE A 55 10.41 -0.18 10.73
C ILE A 55 11.19 0.92 9.99
N GLN A 56 11.99 0.55 8.98
CA GLN A 56 12.79 1.51 8.21
C GLN A 56 12.11 1.96 6.91
N HIS A 57 11.39 1.05 6.25
CA HIS A 57 10.87 1.25 4.90
C HIS A 57 9.33 1.29 4.83
N GLY A 58 8.64 1.00 5.94
CA GLY A 58 7.20 0.86 5.93
C GLY A 58 6.74 -0.53 5.47
N GLU A 59 5.49 -0.61 5.06
CA GLU A 59 4.85 -1.86 4.63
C GLU A 59 5.44 -2.38 3.31
N VAL A 60 5.60 -3.69 3.22
CA VAL A 60 5.83 -4.37 1.94
C VAL A 60 4.48 -4.69 1.31
N PHE A 61 4.14 -4.00 0.24
CA PHE A 61 2.89 -4.20 -0.49
C PHE A 61 3.06 -5.34 -1.51
N VAL A 62 2.04 -6.16 -1.71
CA VAL A 62 2.08 -7.30 -2.66
C VAL A 62 1.03 -7.12 -3.73
N THR A 63 1.44 -7.26 -5.00
CA THR A 63 0.57 -7.21 -6.18
C THR A 63 -0.13 -8.55 -6.44
N ASP A 64 -1.14 -8.56 -7.32
CA ASP A 64 -1.84 -9.80 -7.68
C ASP A 64 -0.92 -10.83 -8.34
N ASP A 65 0.09 -10.40 -9.10
CA ASP A 65 1.08 -11.27 -9.76
C ASP A 65 2.30 -11.62 -8.89
N GLY A 66 2.23 -11.31 -7.58
CA GLY A 66 3.20 -11.76 -6.58
C GLY A 66 4.46 -10.92 -6.47
N ALA A 67 4.47 -9.68 -6.93
CA ALA A 67 5.60 -8.79 -6.65
C ALA A 67 5.53 -8.21 -5.24
N GLU A 68 6.63 -8.27 -4.52
CA GLU A 68 6.86 -7.47 -3.31
C GLU A 68 7.33 -6.07 -3.73
N THR A 69 6.64 -5.04 -3.25
CA THR A 69 6.81 -3.67 -3.72
C THR A 69 6.79 -2.67 -2.59
N ASP A 70 7.19 -1.43 -2.89
CA ASP A 70 7.08 -0.31 -1.97
C ASP A 70 5.61 0.02 -1.64
N LEU A 71 5.38 0.63 -0.48
CA LEU A 71 4.05 1.02 0.02
C LEU A 71 3.31 2.00 -0.89
N ASP A 72 4.04 2.76 -1.72
CA ASP A 72 3.45 3.72 -2.67
C ASP A 72 2.51 3.04 -3.68
N LEU A 73 2.78 1.78 -4.06
CA LEU A 73 1.88 1.06 -4.95
C LEU A 73 0.51 0.85 -4.33
N GLY A 74 0.45 0.67 -3.01
CA GLY A 74 -0.82 0.63 -2.27
C GLY A 74 -1.59 1.95 -2.39
N HIS A 75 -0.90 3.09 -2.30
CA HIS A 75 -1.52 4.39 -2.55
C HIS A 75 -2.04 4.51 -3.98
N TYR A 76 -1.24 4.12 -4.98
CA TYR A 76 -1.67 4.18 -6.38
C TYR A 76 -2.92 3.37 -6.61
N GLU A 77 -2.94 2.09 -6.21
CA GLU A 77 -4.10 1.22 -6.36
C GLU A 77 -5.35 1.77 -5.65
N ARG A 78 -5.20 2.37 -4.47
CA ARG A 78 -6.31 2.98 -3.73
C ARG A 78 -6.89 4.19 -4.45
N PHE A 79 -6.06 5.01 -5.11
CA PHE A 79 -6.50 6.21 -5.80
C PHE A 79 -7.08 5.92 -7.19
N ILE A 80 -6.41 5.09 -7.99
CA ILE A 80 -6.87 4.81 -9.36
C ILE A 80 -7.88 3.65 -9.44
N ASP A 81 -8.09 2.90 -8.33
CA ASP A 81 -8.95 1.70 -8.25
C ASP A 81 -8.64 0.67 -9.36
N GLU A 82 -7.35 0.41 -9.56
CA GLU A 82 -6.82 -0.62 -10.46
C GLU A 82 -5.78 -1.45 -9.73
N SER A 83 -5.68 -2.75 -10.07
CA SER A 83 -4.59 -3.59 -9.58
C SER A 83 -3.36 -3.37 -10.44
N LEU A 84 -2.25 -3.07 -9.79
CA LEU A 84 -0.95 -2.91 -10.44
C LEU A 84 -0.20 -4.26 -10.49
N THR A 85 0.86 -4.31 -11.30
CA THR A 85 1.63 -5.53 -11.55
C THR A 85 3.10 -5.35 -11.18
N LYS A 86 3.88 -6.43 -11.29
CA LYS A 86 5.34 -6.40 -11.11
C LYS A 86 6.07 -5.42 -12.04
N GLN A 87 5.43 -4.99 -13.13
CA GLN A 87 6.00 -3.97 -14.02
C GLN A 87 5.89 -2.57 -13.41
N SER A 88 5.01 -2.39 -12.43
CA SER A 88 4.76 -1.10 -11.80
C SER A 88 5.79 -0.72 -10.72
N ASN A 89 6.66 -1.65 -10.27
CA ASN A 89 7.76 -1.33 -9.35
C ASN A 89 9.12 -1.71 -9.93
N VAL A 90 9.95 -0.72 -10.14
CA VAL A 90 11.30 -0.85 -10.73
C VAL A 90 12.32 -0.25 -9.76
N THR A 91 13.27 -1.08 -9.30
CA THR A 91 14.39 -0.63 -8.46
C THR A 91 15.68 -0.54 -9.26
N THR A 92 16.64 0.24 -8.76
CA THR A 92 18.01 0.23 -9.30
C THR A 92 18.56 -1.19 -9.31
N GLY A 93 18.31 -1.98 -8.26
CA GLY A 93 18.76 -3.38 -8.19
C GLY A 93 18.23 -4.22 -9.33
N LYS A 94 16.94 -4.16 -9.64
CA LYS A 94 16.34 -4.87 -10.80
C LYS A 94 16.96 -4.47 -12.13
N ILE A 95 17.24 -3.18 -12.33
CA ILE A 95 17.87 -2.67 -13.56
C ILE A 95 19.30 -3.22 -13.70
N TYR A 96 20.13 -3.05 -12.68
CA TYR A 96 21.52 -3.51 -12.71
C TYR A 96 21.60 -5.03 -12.82
N TRP A 97 20.78 -5.76 -12.09
CA TRP A 97 20.70 -7.22 -12.18
C TRP A 97 20.36 -7.69 -13.61
N SER A 98 19.40 -7.03 -14.25
CA SER A 98 19.03 -7.32 -15.65
C SER A 98 20.21 -7.11 -16.59
N VAL A 99 20.90 -5.96 -16.50
CA VAL A 99 22.02 -5.61 -17.39
C VAL A 99 23.22 -6.52 -17.14
N LEU A 100 23.60 -6.79 -15.87
CA LEU A 100 24.69 -7.69 -15.52
C LEU A 100 24.41 -9.13 -15.95
N SER A 101 23.17 -9.60 -15.81
CA SER A 101 22.76 -10.91 -16.29
C SER A 101 22.85 -11.03 -17.82
N LYS A 102 22.49 -9.98 -18.56
CA LYS A 102 22.68 -9.91 -20.03
C LYS A 102 24.17 -9.93 -20.41
N GLU A 103 25.00 -9.18 -19.66
CA GLU A 103 26.45 -9.17 -19.88
C GLU A 103 27.05 -10.58 -19.70
N ARG A 104 26.70 -11.26 -18.60
CA ARG A 104 27.17 -12.64 -18.33
C ARG A 104 26.74 -13.65 -19.40
N ARG A 105 25.59 -13.47 -20.06
CA ARG A 105 25.15 -14.30 -21.18
C ARG A 105 25.79 -13.94 -22.52
N GLY A 106 26.55 -12.83 -22.59
CA GLY A 106 27.18 -12.36 -23.83
C GLY A 106 26.24 -11.55 -24.76
N ASP A 107 25.09 -11.10 -24.28
CA ASP A 107 24.07 -10.39 -25.09
C ASP A 107 24.61 -9.07 -25.68
N PHE A 108 25.73 -8.53 -25.16
CA PHE A 108 26.39 -7.32 -25.65
C PHE A 108 27.56 -7.59 -26.62
N GLY A 109 27.76 -8.84 -27.07
CA GLY A 109 28.74 -9.18 -28.09
C GLY A 109 30.20 -8.85 -27.72
N GLY A 110 30.55 -8.81 -26.42
CA GLY A 110 31.89 -8.46 -25.93
C GLY A 110 32.16 -6.95 -25.84
N GLY A 111 31.17 -6.09 -26.09
CA GLY A 111 31.30 -4.66 -25.93
C GLY A 111 31.42 -4.22 -24.47
N THR A 112 32.03 -3.04 -24.22
CA THR A 112 32.07 -2.43 -22.89
C THR A 112 30.69 -1.97 -22.45
N VAL A 113 30.17 -2.50 -21.34
CA VAL A 113 28.88 -2.12 -20.77
C VAL A 113 29.07 -0.89 -19.86
N GLN A 114 28.28 0.15 -20.10
CA GLN A 114 28.36 1.45 -19.41
C GLN A 114 26.98 1.90 -18.92
N VAL A 115 26.92 2.89 -18.03
CA VAL A 115 25.65 3.47 -17.56
C VAL A 115 24.87 4.02 -18.76
N ILE A 116 25.52 4.82 -19.60
CA ILE A 116 25.00 5.28 -20.88
C ILE A 116 25.73 4.49 -22.00
N PRO A 117 25.04 3.77 -22.88
CA PRO A 117 23.58 3.70 -23.02
C PRO A 117 22.92 2.49 -22.34
N HIS A 118 23.65 1.55 -21.73
CA HIS A 118 23.10 0.23 -21.40
C HIS A 118 22.10 0.27 -20.23
N ILE A 119 22.46 0.95 -19.12
CA ILE A 119 21.55 1.13 -17.97
C ILE A 119 20.39 2.05 -18.36
N THR A 120 20.67 3.17 -19.04
CA THR A 120 19.61 4.11 -19.47
C THR A 120 18.64 3.47 -20.48
N ASN A 121 19.11 2.62 -21.39
CA ASN A 121 18.23 1.88 -22.30
C ASN A 121 17.37 0.83 -21.57
N GLU A 122 17.92 0.14 -20.55
CA GLU A 122 17.12 -0.78 -19.73
C GLU A 122 16.02 -0.01 -18.96
N ILE A 123 16.35 1.15 -18.39
CA ILE A 123 15.38 2.01 -17.70
C ILE A 123 14.30 2.48 -18.69
N LYS A 124 14.67 3.04 -19.86
CA LYS A 124 13.72 3.45 -20.89
C LYS A 124 12.83 2.29 -21.36
N GLY A 125 13.42 1.10 -21.48
CA GLY A 125 12.66 -0.11 -21.79
C GLY A 125 11.59 -0.45 -20.75
N ARG A 126 11.79 -0.06 -19.47
CA ARG A 126 10.77 -0.21 -18.42
C ARG A 126 9.68 0.85 -18.51
N PHE A 127 9.99 2.09 -18.91
CA PHE A 127 8.98 3.12 -19.17
C PHE A 127 7.96 2.70 -20.23
N TYR A 128 8.39 1.98 -21.27
CA TYR A 128 7.49 1.47 -22.32
C TYR A 128 6.62 0.28 -21.89
N ARG A 129 6.93 -0.38 -20.76
CA ARG A 129 6.19 -1.55 -20.28
C ARG A 129 4.98 -1.13 -19.44
N ASN A 130 3.95 -0.68 -20.11
CA ASN A 130 2.69 -0.27 -19.51
C ASN A 130 1.84 -1.51 -19.21
N ASP A 131 2.15 -2.29 -18.18
CA ASP A 131 1.39 -3.43 -17.65
C ASP A 131 0.85 -4.45 -18.66
N GLY A 132 1.34 -4.42 -19.92
CA GLY A 132 0.81 -5.24 -21.00
C GLY A 132 -0.64 -4.89 -21.39
N CYS A 133 -1.20 -3.83 -20.86
CA CYS A 133 -2.54 -3.37 -21.18
C CYS A 133 -2.50 -2.61 -22.50
N SER A 134 -3.11 -3.18 -23.54
CA SER A 134 -3.18 -2.58 -24.88
C SER A 134 -3.97 -1.25 -24.91
N ASP A 135 -4.72 -0.98 -23.85
CA ASP A 135 -5.67 0.13 -23.76
C ASP A 135 -5.18 1.31 -22.90
N THR A 136 -3.94 1.27 -22.41
CA THR A 136 -3.36 2.39 -21.63
C THR A 136 -3.29 3.65 -22.48
N HIS A 137 -3.90 4.72 -22.00
CA HIS A 137 -3.83 6.05 -22.61
C HIS A 137 -2.70 6.89 -22.01
N ILE A 138 -2.52 6.83 -20.69
CA ILE A 138 -1.57 7.64 -19.93
C ILE A 138 -0.83 6.74 -18.92
N ALA A 139 0.51 6.79 -18.95
CA ALA A 139 1.40 6.18 -17.97
C ALA A 139 1.98 7.27 -17.07
N ILE A 140 1.72 7.18 -15.77
CA ILE A 140 2.30 8.08 -14.76
C ILE A 140 3.46 7.36 -14.10
N ILE A 141 4.64 7.97 -14.13
CA ILE A 141 5.89 7.38 -13.66
C ILE A 141 6.47 8.27 -12.56
N GLU A 142 6.42 7.79 -11.32
CA GLU A 142 7.06 8.48 -10.20
C GLU A 142 8.48 8.00 -10.02
N VAL A 143 9.41 8.94 -9.91
CA VAL A 143 10.82 8.65 -9.58
C VAL A 143 11.09 9.00 -8.12
N GLY A 144 11.47 7.99 -7.35
CA GLY A 144 11.89 8.11 -5.96
C GLY A 144 13.17 8.93 -5.78
N GLY A 145 13.49 9.25 -4.54
CA GLY A 145 14.64 10.08 -4.20
C GLY A 145 14.43 11.56 -4.46
N THR A 146 15.51 12.33 -4.39
CA THR A 146 15.53 13.78 -4.56
C THR A 146 16.41 14.14 -5.74
N VAL A 147 16.00 15.11 -6.54
CA VAL A 147 16.85 15.66 -7.61
C VAL A 147 18.13 16.22 -6.99
N GLY A 148 19.27 15.80 -7.52
CA GLY A 148 20.60 16.08 -6.97
C GLY A 148 21.24 14.86 -6.29
N ASP A 149 20.46 13.85 -5.87
CA ASP A 149 21.00 12.60 -5.32
C ASP A 149 21.70 11.78 -6.42
N ILE A 150 22.83 11.18 -6.09
CA ILE A 150 23.63 10.35 -7.02
C ILE A 150 22.80 9.18 -7.53
N GLU A 151 22.03 8.56 -6.66
CA GLU A 151 21.23 7.38 -6.95
C GLU A 151 20.13 7.65 -7.99
N SER A 152 19.63 8.87 -8.06
CA SER A 152 18.55 9.27 -8.99
C SER A 152 19.07 9.64 -10.38
N GLN A 153 20.35 9.91 -10.55
CA GLN A 153 20.92 10.41 -11.81
C GLN A 153 20.65 9.53 -13.03
N PRO A 154 20.81 8.18 -12.98
CA PRO A 154 20.51 7.32 -14.13
C PRO A 154 19.05 7.39 -14.58
N PHE A 155 18.12 7.55 -13.64
CA PHE A 155 16.70 7.70 -13.95
C PHE A 155 16.41 9.05 -14.61
N LEU A 156 16.96 10.15 -14.07
CA LEU A 156 16.79 11.49 -14.63
C LEU A 156 17.40 11.57 -16.05
N GLU A 157 18.59 11.04 -16.26
CA GLU A 157 19.20 10.96 -17.58
C GLU A 157 18.33 10.13 -18.55
N SER A 158 17.71 9.05 -18.06
CA SER A 158 16.80 8.23 -18.86
C SER A 158 15.52 9.00 -19.25
N ILE A 159 14.98 9.82 -18.35
CA ILE A 159 13.82 10.69 -18.64
C ILE A 159 14.19 11.69 -19.73
N ARG A 160 15.36 12.36 -19.62
CA ARG A 160 15.83 13.31 -20.62
C ARG A 160 15.93 12.67 -22.03
N GLN A 161 16.53 11.47 -22.10
CA GLN A 161 16.62 10.71 -23.35
C GLN A 161 15.24 10.30 -23.86
N PHE A 162 14.37 9.82 -22.96
CA PHE A 162 13.03 9.35 -23.31
C PHE A 162 12.15 10.48 -23.88
N GLN A 163 12.18 11.67 -23.26
CA GLN A 163 11.47 12.84 -23.79
C GLN A 163 11.94 13.21 -25.21
N HIS A 164 13.26 13.04 -25.48
CA HIS A 164 13.78 13.23 -26.83
C HIS A 164 13.29 12.13 -27.79
N ASP A 165 13.25 10.88 -27.34
CA ASP A 165 12.85 9.74 -28.18
C ASP A 165 11.37 9.80 -28.60
N VAL A 166 10.46 10.21 -27.69
CA VAL A 166 9.01 10.20 -27.92
C VAL A 166 8.42 11.56 -28.30
N GLY A 167 9.16 12.64 -28.10
CA GLY A 167 8.70 14.03 -28.25
C GLY A 167 8.08 14.59 -26.96
N HIS A 168 8.33 15.89 -26.70
CA HIS A 168 7.84 16.56 -25.49
C HIS A 168 6.32 16.56 -25.36
N GLU A 169 5.60 16.61 -26.47
CA GLU A 169 4.13 16.53 -26.52
C GLU A 169 3.58 15.16 -26.07
N ASN A 170 4.45 14.16 -25.93
CA ASN A 170 4.08 12.81 -25.49
C ASN A 170 4.62 12.46 -24.11
N ALA A 171 5.52 13.27 -23.54
CA ALA A 171 6.16 12.99 -22.25
C ALA A 171 6.46 14.28 -21.48
N ILE A 172 5.66 14.59 -20.47
CA ILE A 172 5.78 15.77 -19.61
C ILE A 172 6.40 15.44 -18.27
N LEU A 173 6.96 16.46 -17.60
CA LEU A 173 7.53 16.35 -16.27
C LEU A 173 6.83 17.29 -15.28
N ILE A 174 6.32 16.70 -14.20
CA ILE A 174 5.84 17.39 -13.00
C ILE A 174 6.94 17.35 -11.95
N HIS A 175 7.36 18.52 -11.46
CA HIS A 175 8.37 18.62 -10.41
C HIS A 175 7.75 19.09 -9.11
N VAL A 176 7.77 18.23 -8.08
CA VAL A 176 7.24 18.54 -6.74
C VAL A 176 8.34 19.16 -5.90
N THR A 177 8.08 20.34 -5.37
CA THR A 177 9.05 21.13 -4.59
C THR A 177 8.45 21.64 -3.29
N LEU A 178 9.27 22.23 -2.42
CA LEU A 178 8.86 22.79 -1.13
C LEU A 178 8.93 24.31 -1.15
N ILE A 179 7.86 24.96 -0.70
CA ILE A 179 7.82 26.39 -0.36
C ILE A 179 7.70 26.52 1.16
N PRO A 180 8.83 26.60 1.88
CA PRO A 180 8.78 26.72 3.33
C PRO A 180 8.32 28.11 3.76
N TYR A 181 7.51 28.16 4.83
CA TYR A 181 7.18 29.38 5.53
C TYR A 181 8.11 29.57 6.73
N LEU A 182 8.85 30.66 6.73
CA LEU A 182 9.76 31.01 7.83
C LEU A 182 9.02 31.83 8.88
N LYS A 183 8.62 31.24 9.98
CA LYS A 183 7.88 31.91 11.07
C LYS A 183 8.60 33.15 11.60
N ALA A 184 9.94 33.09 11.68
CA ALA A 184 10.74 34.23 12.21
C ALA A 184 10.70 35.47 11.33
N SER A 185 10.66 35.33 10.00
CA SER A 185 10.58 36.47 9.06
C SER A 185 9.16 36.72 8.54
N GLY A 186 8.20 35.84 8.83
CA GLY A 186 6.82 35.96 8.40
C GLY A 186 6.62 35.86 6.89
N GLU A 187 7.46 35.11 6.18
CA GLU A 187 7.42 35.06 4.71
C GLU A 187 7.68 33.66 4.14
N MET A 188 7.15 33.42 2.95
CA MET A 188 7.42 32.22 2.14
C MET A 188 8.74 32.37 1.38
N LYS A 189 9.51 31.28 1.28
CA LYS A 189 10.80 31.24 0.58
C LYS A 189 10.74 30.40 -0.69
N THR A 190 10.95 31.04 -1.84
CA THR A 190 10.97 30.39 -3.16
C THR A 190 12.34 29.86 -3.58
N LYS A 191 13.40 30.19 -2.85
CA LYS A 191 14.78 29.77 -3.17
C LYS A 191 14.97 28.26 -3.25
N PRO A 192 14.42 27.43 -2.35
CA PRO A 192 14.57 25.98 -2.44
C PRO A 192 13.99 25.41 -3.75
N THR A 193 12.80 25.86 -4.16
CA THR A 193 12.18 25.50 -5.44
C THR A 193 13.05 25.92 -6.62
N GLN A 194 13.53 27.19 -6.64
CA GLN A 194 14.39 27.69 -7.71
C GLN A 194 15.69 26.88 -7.83
N ALA A 195 16.32 26.50 -6.71
CA ALA A 195 17.53 25.70 -6.71
C ALA A 195 17.26 24.30 -7.29
N SER A 196 16.21 23.63 -6.83
CA SER A 196 15.85 22.29 -7.29
C SER A 196 15.52 22.23 -8.79
N VAL A 197 14.78 23.23 -9.30
CA VAL A 197 14.49 23.33 -10.74
C VAL A 197 15.78 23.61 -11.52
N LYS A 198 16.69 24.44 -10.98
CA LYS A 198 17.98 24.71 -11.61
C LYS A 198 18.84 23.46 -11.72
N ASP A 199 18.79 22.56 -10.74
CA ASP A 199 19.52 21.29 -10.77
C ASP A 199 18.97 20.40 -11.92
N LEU A 200 17.64 20.33 -12.09
CA LEU A 200 17.02 19.65 -13.26
C LEU A 200 17.45 20.26 -14.59
N GLN A 201 17.40 21.59 -14.70
CA GLN A 201 17.82 22.31 -15.90
C GLN A 201 19.29 22.08 -16.21
N GLY A 202 20.14 21.99 -15.18
CA GLY A 202 21.56 21.63 -15.32
C GLY A 202 21.77 20.24 -15.92
N MET A 203 20.81 19.34 -15.78
CA MET A 203 20.79 18.00 -16.39
C MET A 203 20.11 18.00 -17.79
N GLY A 204 19.67 19.16 -18.29
CA GLY A 204 18.97 19.30 -19.57
C GLY A 204 17.49 18.91 -19.53
N ILE A 205 16.87 18.96 -18.35
CA ILE A 205 15.46 18.65 -18.15
C ILE A 205 14.72 19.93 -17.75
N GLN A 206 13.68 20.31 -18.51
CA GLN A 206 12.78 21.40 -18.18
C GLN A 206 11.49 20.82 -17.62
N PRO A 207 11.07 21.17 -16.39
CA PRO A 207 9.75 20.76 -15.91
C PRO A 207 8.65 21.52 -16.66
N ASP A 208 7.53 20.86 -16.93
CA ASP A 208 6.33 21.43 -17.54
C ASP A 208 5.40 22.02 -16.46
N ILE A 209 5.35 21.37 -15.30
CA ILE A 209 4.50 21.75 -14.18
C ILE A 209 5.36 21.75 -12.89
N ILE A 210 5.22 22.78 -12.08
CA ILE A 210 5.83 22.87 -10.76
C ILE A 210 4.74 22.76 -9.70
N MET A 211 4.80 21.69 -8.90
CA MET A 211 3.90 21.47 -7.77
C MET A 211 4.57 21.95 -6.48
N CYS A 212 4.06 23.03 -5.92
CA CYS A 212 4.60 23.67 -4.72
C CYS A 212 3.94 23.11 -3.46
N ARG A 213 4.63 22.22 -2.76
CA ARG A 213 4.21 21.79 -1.43
C ARG A 213 4.35 22.92 -0.43
N THR A 214 3.31 23.22 0.33
CA THR A 214 3.30 24.33 1.28
C THR A 214 2.26 24.10 2.39
N GLU A 215 2.57 24.62 3.60
CA GLU A 215 1.65 24.56 4.76
C GLU A 215 0.51 25.60 4.66
N ARG A 216 0.64 26.60 3.81
CA ARG A 216 -0.27 27.74 3.69
C ARG A 216 -0.51 28.08 2.22
N PRO A 217 -1.66 28.70 1.88
CA PRO A 217 -1.88 29.19 0.51
C PRO A 217 -0.74 30.08 0.04
N LEU A 218 -0.36 29.94 -1.23
CA LEU A 218 0.68 30.77 -1.83
C LEU A 218 0.27 32.25 -1.79
N GLU A 219 1.17 33.09 -1.27
CA GLU A 219 0.96 34.54 -1.25
C GLU A 219 0.93 35.12 -2.68
N PRO A 220 0.22 36.25 -2.90
CA PRO A 220 0.21 36.93 -4.19
C PRO A 220 1.63 37.20 -4.71
N GLY A 221 1.87 36.95 -6.00
CA GLY A 221 3.17 37.16 -6.64
C GLY A 221 4.17 36.01 -6.49
N ILE A 222 3.90 35.02 -5.64
CA ILE A 222 4.79 33.84 -5.48
C ILE A 222 4.77 32.96 -6.75
N ARG A 223 3.60 32.73 -7.35
CA ARG A 223 3.46 31.94 -8.59
C ARG A 223 4.23 32.59 -9.74
N GLU A 224 4.05 33.89 -9.94
CA GLU A 224 4.74 34.68 -10.97
C GLU A 224 6.24 34.67 -10.78
N LYS A 225 6.68 34.78 -9.54
CA LYS A 225 8.10 34.73 -9.20
C LYS A 225 8.71 33.36 -9.51
N ILE A 226 8.06 32.28 -9.13
CA ILE A 226 8.53 30.93 -9.46
C ILE A 226 8.52 30.73 -10.97
N ALA A 227 7.44 31.09 -11.66
CA ALA A 227 7.29 31.00 -13.09
C ALA A 227 8.45 31.67 -13.83
N LEU A 228 8.79 32.90 -13.44
CA LEU A 228 9.88 33.67 -14.02
C LEU A 228 11.25 32.97 -13.84
N PHE A 229 11.56 32.52 -12.61
CA PHE A 229 12.86 31.91 -12.29
C PHE A 229 13.02 30.48 -12.80
N CYS A 230 11.92 29.75 -12.98
CA CYS A 230 11.91 28.36 -13.37
C CYS A 230 11.53 28.16 -14.85
N ASN A 231 11.28 29.24 -15.58
CA ASN A 231 10.95 29.24 -17.01
C ASN A 231 9.73 28.35 -17.33
N VAL A 232 8.63 28.57 -16.60
CA VAL A 232 7.32 27.94 -16.84
C VAL A 232 6.23 29.01 -16.85
N PRO A 233 5.06 28.78 -17.49
CA PRO A 233 3.90 29.66 -17.34
C PRO A 233 3.46 29.75 -15.87
N SER A 234 2.96 30.89 -15.43
CA SER A 234 2.45 31.04 -14.05
C SER A 234 1.24 30.13 -13.76
N THR A 235 0.47 29.80 -14.77
CA THR A 235 -0.63 28.82 -14.72
C THR A 235 -0.15 27.37 -14.47
N HIS A 236 1.13 27.08 -14.72
CA HIS A 236 1.75 25.78 -14.47
C HIS A 236 2.46 25.69 -13.11
N VAL A 237 2.38 26.74 -12.30
CA VAL A 237 2.84 26.73 -10.90
C VAL A 237 1.63 26.51 -10.01
N LEU A 238 1.50 25.31 -9.49
CA LEU A 238 0.35 24.85 -8.72
C LEU A 238 0.73 24.65 -7.25
N GLN A 239 -0.20 24.87 -6.33
CA GLN A 239 0.04 24.60 -4.91
C GLN A 239 -0.51 23.23 -4.50
N ASN A 240 0.16 22.61 -3.54
CA ASN A 240 -0.26 21.41 -2.85
C ASN A 240 -0.23 21.66 -1.35
N LEU A 241 -1.38 21.98 -0.77
CA LEU A 241 -1.53 22.22 0.66
C LEU A 241 -1.58 20.91 1.44
N ASP A 242 -1.32 20.99 2.74
CA ASP A 242 -1.55 19.88 3.64
C ASP A 242 -3.04 19.55 3.71
N ALA A 243 -3.38 18.26 3.56
CA ALA A 243 -4.75 17.80 3.74
C ALA A 243 -5.10 17.80 5.24
N GLU A 244 -6.27 18.33 5.60
CA GLU A 244 -6.66 18.50 7.01
C GLU A 244 -7.13 17.19 7.65
N THR A 245 -7.86 16.35 6.92
CA THR A 245 -8.51 15.14 7.47
C THR A 245 -7.93 13.86 6.88
N SER A 246 -7.74 13.82 5.55
CA SER A 246 -7.35 12.59 4.85
C SER A 246 -6.63 12.89 3.54
N LEU A 247 -5.70 11.99 3.15
CA LEU A 247 -5.03 12.04 1.85
C LEU A 247 -6.02 11.95 0.67
N TYR A 248 -7.22 11.42 0.90
CA TYR A 248 -8.28 11.34 -0.13
C TYR A 248 -8.91 12.69 -0.48
N GLU A 249 -8.60 13.76 0.26
CA GLU A 249 -8.99 15.13 -0.11
C GLU A 249 -8.11 15.69 -1.23
N VAL A 250 -6.85 15.19 -1.33
CA VAL A 250 -5.85 15.76 -2.23
C VAL A 250 -6.30 15.77 -3.70
N PRO A 251 -6.94 14.74 -4.27
CA PRO A 251 -7.46 14.82 -5.63
C PRO A 251 -8.44 15.99 -5.84
N LEU A 252 -9.34 16.24 -4.89
CA LEU A 252 -10.29 17.36 -4.98
C LEU A 252 -9.58 18.72 -4.88
N MET A 253 -8.55 18.81 -4.02
CA MET A 253 -7.72 20.02 -3.91
C MET A 253 -6.93 20.27 -5.21
N MET A 254 -6.40 19.20 -5.84
CA MET A 254 -5.68 19.27 -7.10
C MET A 254 -6.61 19.58 -8.29
N GLU A 255 -7.87 19.14 -8.25
CA GLU A 255 -8.87 19.53 -9.25
C GLU A 255 -9.14 21.04 -9.19
N ASN A 256 -9.29 21.61 -7.99
CA ASN A 256 -9.45 23.04 -7.79
C ASN A 256 -8.22 23.86 -8.25
N GLU A 257 -7.03 23.25 -8.23
CA GLU A 257 -5.79 23.82 -8.75
C GLU A 257 -5.60 23.58 -10.26
N HIS A 258 -6.55 22.93 -10.95
CA HIS A 258 -6.54 22.62 -12.37
C HIS A 258 -5.38 21.71 -12.80
N LEU A 259 -4.87 20.83 -11.93
CA LEU A 259 -3.72 19.97 -12.25
C LEU A 259 -3.97 19.11 -13.50
N ALA A 260 -5.13 18.47 -13.60
CA ALA A 260 -5.45 17.62 -14.74
C ALA A 260 -5.68 18.44 -16.04
N ASP A 261 -6.23 19.65 -15.92
CA ASP A 261 -6.42 20.55 -17.07
C ASP A 261 -5.07 20.95 -17.68
N VAL A 262 -4.13 21.38 -16.83
CA VAL A 262 -2.75 21.76 -17.24
C VAL A 262 -2.00 20.53 -17.80
N ALA A 263 -2.13 19.37 -17.19
CA ALA A 263 -1.49 18.15 -17.69
C ALA A 263 -2.05 17.74 -19.07
N CYS A 264 -3.37 17.82 -19.27
CA CYS A 264 -4.00 17.56 -20.57
C CYS A 264 -3.56 18.59 -21.63
N GLU A 265 -3.46 19.87 -21.26
CA GLU A 265 -2.95 20.93 -22.15
C GLU A 265 -1.53 20.60 -22.63
N CYS A 266 -0.61 20.31 -21.72
CA CYS A 266 0.77 19.95 -22.04
C CYS A 266 0.89 18.70 -22.91
N LEU A 267 0.01 17.72 -22.71
CA LEU A 267 -0.02 16.46 -23.47
C LEU A 267 -0.83 16.56 -24.77
N HIS A 268 -1.44 17.72 -25.07
CA HIS A 268 -2.36 17.91 -26.19
C HIS A 268 -3.51 16.90 -26.20
N LEU A 269 -4.08 16.63 -25.02
CA LEU A 269 -5.20 15.73 -24.84
C LEU A 269 -6.50 16.51 -24.61
N PRO A 270 -7.66 15.99 -25.08
CA PRO A 270 -8.96 16.50 -24.64
C PRO A 270 -9.08 16.47 -23.11
N CYS A 271 -9.69 17.50 -22.51
CA CYS A 271 -9.92 17.53 -21.07
C CYS A 271 -11.43 17.60 -20.77
N PRO A 272 -12.16 16.46 -20.84
CA PRO A 272 -13.57 16.43 -20.50
C PRO A 272 -13.78 16.68 -19.00
N LYS A 273 -14.99 17.11 -18.64
CA LYS A 273 -15.33 17.31 -17.24
C LYS A 273 -15.24 16.00 -16.45
N PRO A 274 -14.60 15.97 -15.28
CA PRO A 274 -14.43 14.74 -14.50
C PRO A 274 -15.75 14.31 -13.84
N ASP A 275 -15.93 13.01 -13.68
CA ASP A 275 -16.92 12.43 -12.76
C ASP A 275 -16.25 12.07 -11.43
N LEU A 276 -16.44 12.92 -10.44
CA LEU A 276 -15.87 12.77 -9.10
C LEU A 276 -16.92 12.57 -8.02
N LYS A 277 -18.19 12.35 -8.39
CA LYS A 277 -19.31 12.29 -7.44
C LYS A 277 -19.08 11.27 -6.33
N ASP A 278 -18.70 10.05 -6.67
CA ASP A 278 -18.43 8.98 -5.68
C ASP A 278 -17.28 9.34 -4.74
N TRP A 279 -16.26 10.03 -5.28
CA TRP A 279 -15.10 10.45 -4.50
C TRP A 279 -15.44 11.61 -3.55
N GLU A 280 -16.23 12.56 -4.01
CA GLU A 280 -16.75 13.67 -3.19
C GLU A 280 -17.62 13.16 -2.04
N ASP A 281 -18.53 12.23 -2.31
CA ASP A 281 -19.41 11.63 -1.30
C ASP A 281 -18.60 10.84 -0.25
N MET A 282 -17.57 10.10 -0.68
CA MET A 282 -16.66 9.39 0.21
C MET A 282 -15.88 10.36 1.10
N VAL A 283 -15.30 11.42 0.54
CA VAL A 283 -14.58 12.46 1.30
C VAL A 283 -15.51 13.20 2.26
N ALA A 284 -16.74 13.49 1.85
CA ALA A 284 -17.74 14.10 2.71
C ALA A 284 -18.08 13.20 3.91
N SER A 285 -18.18 11.88 3.71
CA SER A 285 -18.39 10.90 4.78
C SER A 285 -17.21 10.85 5.77
N LEU A 286 -15.97 10.94 5.26
CA LEU A 286 -14.77 11.02 6.10
C LEU A 286 -14.74 12.27 6.99
N LYS A 287 -15.16 13.41 6.45
CA LYS A 287 -15.17 14.69 7.16
C LYS A 287 -16.30 14.81 8.19
N ASN A 288 -17.42 14.13 7.96
CA ASN A 288 -18.63 14.27 8.78
C ASN A 288 -19.14 12.92 9.28
N PRO A 289 -18.35 12.19 10.09
CA PRO A 289 -18.77 10.92 10.65
C PRO A 289 -19.91 11.13 11.64
N THR A 290 -20.91 10.25 11.62
CA THR A 290 -22.07 10.27 12.54
C THR A 290 -21.92 9.34 13.72
N ARG A 291 -20.95 8.42 13.67
CA ARG A 291 -20.64 7.43 14.69
C ARG A 291 -19.13 7.34 14.88
N GLU A 292 -18.70 6.71 15.96
CA GLU A 292 -17.32 6.49 16.27
C GLU A 292 -17.10 5.09 16.84
N VAL A 293 -15.97 4.46 16.53
CA VAL A 293 -15.59 3.15 17.06
C VAL A 293 -14.11 3.10 17.39
N THR A 294 -13.74 2.37 18.45
CA THR A 294 -12.35 2.15 18.85
C THR A 294 -11.96 0.69 18.59
N VAL A 295 -10.88 0.50 17.84
CA VAL A 295 -10.32 -0.82 17.52
C VAL A 295 -8.88 -0.90 18.02
N ALA A 296 -8.56 -1.98 18.74
CA ALA A 296 -7.16 -2.28 19.10
C ALA A 296 -6.46 -2.93 17.92
N LEU A 297 -5.31 -2.40 17.52
CA LEU A 297 -4.35 -3.04 16.62
C LEU A 297 -3.19 -3.57 17.46
N VAL A 298 -3.16 -4.90 17.66
CA VAL A 298 -2.13 -5.57 18.48
C VAL A 298 -1.02 -6.09 17.57
N GLY A 299 0.05 -5.32 17.45
CA GLY A 299 1.10 -5.54 16.44
C GLY A 299 2.52 -5.44 16.96
N LYS A 300 3.49 -5.84 16.12
CA LYS A 300 4.93 -5.73 16.40
C LYS A 300 5.52 -4.37 16.05
N TYR A 301 5.00 -3.73 14.99
CA TYR A 301 5.58 -2.53 14.37
C TYR A 301 4.80 -1.27 14.69
N THR A 302 4.23 -1.19 15.90
CA THR A 302 3.35 -0.09 16.32
C THR A 302 4.07 1.26 16.49
N GLN A 303 5.41 1.28 16.45
CA GLN A 303 6.21 2.51 16.54
C GLN A 303 6.27 3.27 15.19
N LEU A 304 6.12 2.57 14.07
CA LEU A 304 6.04 3.16 12.73
C LEU A 304 4.68 2.78 12.12
N HIS A 305 3.77 3.72 12.04
CA HIS A 305 2.42 3.48 11.54
C HIS A 305 2.39 3.03 10.08
N ASP A 306 3.35 3.47 9.27
CA ASP A 306 3.49 3.08 7.86
C ASP A 306 3.76 1.58 7.66
N ALA A 307 4.23 0.86 8.70
CA ALA A 307 4.37 -0.59 8.65
C ALA A 307 3.03 -1.35 8.54
N TYR A 308 1.92 -0.70 8.85
CA TYR A 308 0.56 -1.24 8.78
C TYR A 308 -0.39 -0.33 8.00
N ILE A 309 0.14 0.46 7.05
CA ILE A 309 -0.65 1.49 6.37
C ILE A 309 -1.87 0.92 5.65
N SER A 310 -1.74 -0.22 4.96
CA SER A 310 -2.88 -0.85 4.27
C SER A 310 -3.94 -1.35 5.25
N VAL A 311 -3.55 -1.85 6.42
CA VAL A 311 -4.51 -2.24 7.49
C VAL A 311 -5.25 -1.03 8.01
N VAL A 312 -4.53 0.06 8.32
CA VAL A 312 -5.11 1.32 8.80
C VAL A 312 -6.08 1.91 7.78
N GLU A 313 -5.66 1.99 6.52
CA GLU A 313 -6.51 2.50 5.45
C GLU A 313 -7.75 1.61 5.24
N SER A 314 -7.60 0.27 5.30
CA SER A 314 -8.73 -0.66 5.18
C SER A 314 -9.75 -0.51 6.32
N LEU A 315 -9.27 -0.27 7.55
CA LEU A 315 -10.13 0.05 8.68
C LEU A 315 -10.90 1.36 8.47
N LYS A 316 -10.21 2.41 7.96
CA LYS A 316 -10.85 3.68 7.59
C LYS A 316 -11.88 3.50 6.48
N HIS A 317 -11.55 2.73 5.43
CA HIS A 317 -12.52 2.42 4.35
C HIS A 317 -13.77 1.72 4.89
N GLY A 318 -13.58 0.74 5.79
CA GLY A 318 -14.69 0.08 6.48
C GLY A 318 -15.53 1.06 7.30
N ALA A 319 -14.89 2.00 7.99
CA ALA A 319 -15.58 3.02 8.78
C ALA A 319 -16.39 3.99 7.90
N VAL A 320 -15.82 4.44 6.77
CA VAL A 320 -16.51 5.30 5.79
C VAL A 320 -17.81 4.66 5.29
N ALA A 321 -17.79 3.35 4.98
CA ALA A 321 -18.98 2.62 4.54
C ALA A 321 -20.10 2.59 5.59
N HIS A 322 -19.77 2.85 6.86
CA HIS A 322 -20.73 2.94 7.97
C HIS A 322 -20.96 4.37 8.45
N HIS A 323 -20.47 5.39 7.72
CA HIS A 323 -20.50 6.80 8.14
C HIS A 323 -19.93 7.01 9.56
N ALA A 324 -18.84 6.31 9.87
CA ALA A 324 -18.20 6.32 11.18
C ALA A 324 -16.75 6.81 11.10
N SER A 325 -16.27 7.39 12.19
CA SER A 325 -14.84 7.54 12.45
C SER A 325 -14.30 6.32 13.19
N ILE A 326 -13.01 6.02 12.99
CA ILE A 326 -12.34 4.95 13.68
C ILE A 326 -11.13 5.47 14.45
N GLN A 327 -11.08 5.15 15.75
CA GLN A 327 -9.91 5.35 16.57
C GLN A 327 -9.12 4.04 16.65
N ILE A 328 -7.85 4.08 16.29
CA ILE A 328 -6.97 2.92 16.37
C ILE A 328 -6.13 3.02 17.64
N LYS A 329 -6.38 2.10 18.56
CA LYS A 329 -5.56 1.93 19.77
C LYS A 329 -4.38 1.03 19.43
N TRP A 330 -3.21 1.63 19.28
CA TRP A 330 -1.97 0.93 18.97
C TRP A 330 -1.44 0.21 20.22
N ILE A 331 -1.33 -1.11 20.17
CA ILE A 331 -0.85 -1.92 21.29
C ILE A 331 0.38 -2.71 20.85
N PRO A 332 1.57 -2.38 21.38
CA PRO A 332 2.76 -3.20 21.17
C PRO A 332 2.54 -4.59 21.74
N SER A 333 2.57 -5.62 20.92
CA SER A 333 2.27 -6.99 21.34
C SER A 333 3.22 -7.51 22.43
N GLU A 334 4.44 -6.99 22.51
CA GLU A 334 5.43 -7.32 23.54
C GLU A 334 5.03 -6.82 24.94
N SER A 335 4.21 -5.77 25.01
CA SER A 335 3.75 -5.20 26.28
C SER A 335 2.52 -5.91 26.87
N VAL A 336 1.89 -6.81 26.12
CA VAL A 336 0.69 -7.51 26.55
C VAL A 336 1.07 -8.71 27.41
N THR A 337 0.57 -8.75 28.64
CA THR A 337 0.78 -9.81 29.63
C THR A 337 -0.56 -10.30 30.18
N ILE A 338 -0.54 -11.43 30.88
CA ILE A 338 -1.75 -11.98 31.51
C ILE A 338 -2.35 -10.99 32.53
N ASP A 339 -1.52 -10.20 33.22
CA ASP A 339 -1.95 -9.28 34.26
C ASP A 339 -2.57 -7.99 33.69
N ASN A 340 -2.18 -7.56 32.46
CA ASN A 340 -2.61 -6.28 31.90
C ASN A 340 -3.53 -6.38 30.70
N VAL A 341 -3.71 -7.54 30.07
CA VAL A 341 -4.50 -7.71 28.85
C VAL A 341 -5.91 -7.18 29.01
N SER A 342 -6.56 -7.44 30.14
CA SER A 342 -7.91 -6.93 30.40
C SER A 342 -7.95 -5.40 30.50
N SER A 343 -7.01 -4.78 31.18
CA SER A 343 -6.96 -3.31 31.31
C SER A 343 -6.62 -2.63 29.97
N LEU A 344 -5.81 -3.29 29.12
CA LEU A 344 -5.45 -2.76 27.80
C LEU A 344 -6.59 -2.86 26.77
N LEU A 345 -7.49 -3.85 26.91
CA LEU A 345 -8.49 -4.17 25.87
C LEU A 345 -9.94 -3.96 26.33
N SER A 346 -10.21 -3.54 27.58
CA SER A 346 -11.57 -3.38 28.10
C SER A 346 -12.37 -2.26 27.47
N ASP A 347 -11.71 -1.26 26.89
CA ASP A 347 -12.31 -0.05 26.32
C ASP A 347 -12.44 -0.10 24.80
N VAL A 348 -12.08 -1.22 24.15
CA VAL A 348 -12.15 -1.33 22.69
C VAL A 348 -13.39 -2.09 22.22
N ASN A 349 -13.82 -1.81 21.01
CA ASN A 349 -15.01 -2.41 20.40
C ASN A 349 -14.67 -3.55 19.44
N GLY A 350 -13.40 -3.67 19.05
CA GLY A 350 -12.87 -4.73 18.20
C GLY A 350 -11.37 -4.88 18.38
N ILE A 351 -10.85 -6.07 18.08
CA ILE A 351 -9.42 -6.39 18.17
C ILE A 351 -8.96 -6.93 16.83
N LEU A 352 -7.90 -6.33 16.27
CA LEU A 352 -7.25 -6.76 15.03
C LEU A 352 -5.82 -7.18 15.34
N VAL A 353 -5.45 -8.39 14.91
CA VAL A 353 -4.06 -8.89 14.96
C VAL A 353 -3.56 -9.01 13.52
N PRO A 354 -2.63 -8.13 13.09
CA PRO A 354 -2.11 -8.10 11.73
C PRO A 354 -1.04 -9.17 11.50
N GLY A 355 -0.63 -9.30 10.24
CA GLY A 355 0.53 -10.06 9.80
C GLY A 355 1.85 -9.63 10.45
N GLY A 356 2.90 -10.39 10.20
CA GLY A 356 4.26 -10.11 10.68
C GLY A 356 5.12 -11.36 10.66
N PHE A 357 6.44 -11.20 10.81
CA PHE A 357 7.43 -12.26 10.81
C PHE A 357 8.22 -12.29 12.12
N GLY A 358 8.80 -13.46 12.45
CA GLY A 358 9.64 -13.67 13.64
C GLY A 358 8.86 -13.78 14.95
N ASP A 359 9.56 -14.09 16.03
CA ASP A 359 9.07 -14.55 17.32
C ASP A 359 8.65 -13.44 18.32
N ARG A 360 9.06 -12.20 18.08
CA ARG A 360 8.83 -11.07 18.99
C ARG A 360 7.34 -10.79 19.21
N GLY A 361 6.89 -10.75 20.45
CA GLY A 361 5.53 -10.38 20.87
C GLY A 361 4.43 -11.39 20.52
N ILE A 362 4.78 -12.66 20.24
CA ILE A 362 3.83 -13.72 19.87
C ILE A 362 2.87 -14.03 21.01
N GLU A 363 3.38 -14.24 22.23
CA GLU A 363 2.52 -14.59 23.39
C GLU A 363 1.53 -13.47 23.72
N GLY A 364 1.94 -12.20 23.58
CA GLY A 364 1.02 -11.07 23.79
C GLY A 364 -0.09 -11.02 22.73
N LYS A 365 0.18 -11.40 21.47
CA LYS A 365 -0.87 -11.56 20.44
C LYS A 365 -1.82 -12.69 20.80
N ILE A 366 -1.30 -13.86 21.25
CA ILE A 366 -2.11 -15.01 21.68
C ILE A 366 -3.03 -14.61 22.85
N LEU A 367 -2.50 -13.87 23.84
CA LEU A 367 -3.30 -13.35 24.96
C LEU A 367 -4.42 -12.40 24.51
N ALA A 368 -4.13 -11.51 23.56
CA ALA A 368 -5.14 -10.61 22.99
C ALA A 368 -6.24 -11.36 22.23
N ILE A 369 -5.87 -12.40 21.47
CA ILE A 369 -6.80 -13.28 20.73
C ILE A 369 -7.69 -14.04 21.73
N ARG A 370 -7.09 -14.62 22.78
CA ARG A 370 -7.82 -15.28 23.87
C ARG A 370 -8.82 -14.33 24.52
N TYR A 371 -8.39 -13.12 24.82
CA TYR A 371 -9.25 -12.10 25.42
C TYR A 371 -10.44 -11.77 24.51
N ALA A 372 -10.22 -11.61 23.22
CA ALA A 372 -11.28 -11.39 22.24
C ALA A 372 -12.30 -12.53 22.24
N ARG A 373 -11.83 -13.79 22.16
CA ARG A 373 -12.68 -14.98 22.11
C ARG A 373 -13.49 -15.17 23.40
N GLU A 374 -12.86 -15.05 24.57
CA GLU A 374 -13.51 -15.29 25.86
C GLU A 374 -14.49 -14.17 26.27
N ASN A 375 -14.26 -12.92 25.79
CA ASN A 375 -15.10 -11.76 26.12
C ASN A 375 -16.06 -11.34 24.99
N ASN A 376 -16.20 -12.15 23.94
CA ASN A 376 -17.10 -11.89 22.81
C ASN A 376 -16.84 -10.53 22.14
N ILE A 377 -15.58 -10.11 22.05
CA ILE A 377 -15.17 -8.88 21.35
C ILE A 377 -14.88 -9.22 19.87
N PRO A 378 -15.47 -8.51 18.90
CA PRO A 378 -15.17 -8.71 17.49
C PRO A 378 -13.67 -8.81 17.20
N PHE A 379 -13.28 -9.87 16.47
CA PHE A 379 -11.87 -10.20 16.20
C PHE A 379 -11.61 -10.39 14.71
N LEU A 380 -10.56 -9.74 14.20
CA LEU A 380 -10.02 -9.97 12.86
C LEU A 380 -8.55 -10.36 12.92
N GLY A 381 -8.21 -11.57 12.43
CA GLY A 381 -6.84 -12.05 12.33
C GLY A 381 -6.37 -12.09 10.88
N LEU A 382 -5.20 -11.48 10.58
CA LEU A 382 -4.63 -11.43 9.23
C LEU A 382 -3.30 -12.18 9.19
N CYS A 383 -3.14 -13.11 8.27
CA CYS A 383 -1.93 -13.90 8.04
C CYS A 383 -1.39 -14.53 9.34
N LEU A 384 -0.33 -14.00 9.94
CA LEU A 384 0.16 -14.44 11.27
C LEU A 384 -0.96 -14.36 12.33
N GLY A 385 -1.86 -13.37 12.25
CA GLY A 385 -3.00 -13.25 13.15
C GLY A 385 -3.95 -14.44 13.08
N MET A 386 -4.17 -15.04 11.91
CA MET A 386 -4.90 -16.29 11.77
C MET A 386 -4.13 -17.47 12.34
N GLN A 387 -2.83 -17.59 12.03
CA GLN A 387 -2.00 -18.68 12.57
C GLN A 387 -2.01 -18.70 14.10
N LEU A 388 -1.89 -17.51 14.71
CA LEU A 388 -1.93 -17.40 16.17
C LEU A 388 -3.32 -17.63 16.75
N ALA A 389 -4.39 -17.34 16.03
CA ALA A 389 -5.75 -17.68 16.45
C ALA A 389 -5.95 -19.21 16.49
N VAL A 390 -5.39 -19.93 15.53
CA VAL A 390 -5.40 -21.39 15.52
C VAL A 390 -4.55 -21.96 16.67
N VAL A 391 -3.37 -21.39 16.92
CA VAL A 391 -2.52 -21.77 18.06
C VAL A 391 -3.21 -21.48 19.40
N GLU A 392 -3.83 -20.32 19.57
CA GLU A 392 -4.59 -19.97 20.77
C GLU A 392 -5.69 -21.00 21.05
N PHE A 393 -6.48 -21.32 20.03
CA PHE A 393 -7.58 -22.27 20.15
C PHE A 393 -7.06 -23.69 20.49
N ALA A 394 -5.97 -24.11 19.86
CA ALA A 394 -5.34 -25.40 20.16
C ALA A 394 -4.89 -25.49 21.61
N ARG A 395 -4.26 -24.44 22.15
CA ARG A 395 -3.78 -24.40 23.54
C ARG A 395 -4.92 -24.36 24.56
N ASN A 396 -5.88 -23.45 24.37
CA ASN A 396 -6.85 -23.09 25.41
C ASN A 396 -8.20 -23.79 25.27
N VAL A 397 -8.52 -24.38 24.10
CA VAL A 397 -9.78 -25.12 23.87
C VAL A 397 -9.52 -26.60 23.67
N LEU A 398 -8.52 -26.98 22.85
CA LEU A 398 -8.18 -28.40 22.62
C LEU A 398 -7.27 -28.99 23.69
N GLY A 399 -6.59 -28.15 24.51
CA GLY A 399 -5.71 -28.59 25.58
C GLY A 399 -4.30 -28.99 25.14
N PHE A 400 -3.88 -28.66 23.92
CA PHE A 400 -2.52 -28.89 23.42
C PHE A 400 -1.58 -27.78 23.93
N SER A 401 -1.12 -27.89 25.16
CA SER A 401 -0.46 -26.78 25.89
C SER A 401 0.82 -26.23 25.23
N ASP A 402 1.52 -27.05 24.44
CA ASP A 402 2.73 -26.68 23.70
C ASP A 402 2.48 -26.39 22.20
N ALA A 403 1.20 -26.37 21.78
CA ALA A 403 0.84 -26.10 20.38
C ALA A 403 1.47 -24.79 19.87
N HIS A 404 2.13 -24.85 18.72
CA HIS A 404 2.83 -23.70 18.15
C HIS A 404 2.99 -23.82 16.63
N SER A 405 3.56 -22.77 16.03
CA SER A 405 4.15 -22.80 14.69
C SER A 405 5.57 -23.35 14.77
N VAL A 406 5.94 -24.24 13.84
CA VAL A 406 7.33 -24.73 13.72
C VAL A 406 8.33 -23.60 13.33
N GLU A 407 7.85 -22.50 12.75
CA GLU A 407 8.66 -21.30 12.50
C GLU A 407 9.17 -20.69 13.81
N LEU A 408 8.33 -20.70 14.83
CA LEU A 408 8.54 -19.96 16.08
C LEU A 408 9.00 -20.86 17.22
N SER A 409 8.66 -22.15 17.16
CA SER A 409 9.03 -23.19 18.11
C SER A 409 9.23 -24.53 17.39
N PRO A 410 10.44 -24.76 16.81
CA PRO A 410 10.70 -25.99 16.05
C PRO A 410 10.55 -27.28 16.84
N GLU A 411 10.69 -27.22 18.17
CA GLU A 411 10.64 -28.36 19.10
C GLU A 411 9.21 -28.67 19.59
N THR A 412 8.17 -27.97 19.11
CA THR A 412 6.79 -28.24 19.53
C THR A 412 6.36 -29.66 19.18
N THR A 413 5.70 -30.35 20.13
CA THR A 413 5.13 -31.68 19.87
C THR A 413 3.76 -31.60 19.16
N HIS A 414 3.15 -30.42 19.16
CA HIS A 414 1.90 -30.14 18.43
C HIS A 414 2.13 -29.02 17.39
N PRO A 415 2.73 -29.34 16.23
CA PRO A 415 2.99 -28.39 15.15
C PRO A 415 1.69 -28.02 14.41
N ILE A 416 0.89 -27.15 15.03
CA ILE A 416 -0.41 -26.71 14.49
C ILE A 416 -0.24 -25.90 13.21
N ILE A 417 0.86 -25.14 13.14
CA ILE A 417 1.28 -24.40 11.95
C ILE A 417 2.61 -25.00 11.49
N HIS A 418 2.69 -25.37 10.22
CA HIS A 418 3.85 -26.03 9.64
C HIS A 418 4.28 -25.40 8.30
N LEU A 419 5.46 -25.77 7.83
CA LEU A 419 5.97 -25.33 6.55
C LEU A 419 5.13 -25.92 5.40
N MET A 420 4.81 -25.11 4.41
CA MET A 420 4.19 -25.60 3.18
C MET A 420 5.15 -26.55 2.45
N PRO A 421 4.68 -27.69 1.92
CA PRO A 421 5.55 -28.65 1.23
C PRO A 421 6.35 -28.03 0.08
N GLU A 422 5.76 -27.08 -0.64
CA GLU A 422 6.41 -26.37 -1.75
C GLU A 422 7.48 -25.37 -1.31
N GLN A 423 7.62 -25.14 0.00
CA GLN A 423 8.61 -24.25 0.61
C GLN A 423 9.80 -25.00 1.23
N ASP A 424 9.77 -26.33 1.20
CA ASP A 424 10.87 -27.15 1.73
C ASP A 424 12.10 -27.09 0.82
N GLY A 425 13.28 -26.93 1.42
CA GLY A 425 14.56 -26.88 0.70
C GLY A 425 14.85 -25.56 -0.02
N ILE A 426 14.06 -24.49 0.18
CA ILE A 426 14.32 -23.16 -0.39
C ILE A 426 15.37 -22.43 0.47
N GLU A 427 16.55 -22.14 -0.11
CA GLU A 427 17.65 -21.43 0.56
C GLU A 427 17.48 -19.90 0.49
N ASP A 428 16.96 -19.36 -0.62
CA ASP A 428 16.73 -17.93 -0.80
C ASP A 428 15.49 -17.46 0.00
N ILE A 429 15.62 -16.35 0.72
CA ILE A 429 14.52 -15.80 1.52
C ILE A 429 13.65 -14.84 0.69
N GLY A 430 14.26 -14.03 -0.17
CA GLY A 430 13.56 -13.01 -0.96
C GLY A 430 12.79 -13.61 -2.15
N GLY A 431 11.52 -13.20 -2.32
CA GLY A 431 10.68 -13.57 -3.47
C GLY A 431 10.26 -15.04 -3.54
N THR A 432 10.41 -15.81 -2.45
CA THR A 432 10.19 -17.27 -2.45
C THR A 432 8.98 -17.71 -1.62
N LEU A 433 8.28 -16.77 -0.99
CA LEU A 433 7.04 -17.04 -0.25
C LEU A 433 5.90 -17.41 -1.22
N ARG A 434 4.78 -17.87 -0.69
CA ARG A 434 3.51 -17.90 -1.44
C ARG A 434 3.04 -16.45 -1.59
N LEU A 435 3.29 -15.88 -2.77
CA LEU A 435 3.12 -14.46 -3.08
C LEU A 435 2.05 -14.25 -4.16
N GLY A 436 1.23 -13.22 -3.97
CA GLY A 436 0.23 -12.81 -4.96
C GLY A 436 -1.17 -13.33 -4.71
N SER A 437 -2.00 -13.24 -5.72
CA SER A 437 -3.43 -13.54 -5.65
C SER A 437 -3.69 -15.03 -5.86
N TYR A 438 -4.38 -15.65 -4.89
CA TYR A 438 -4.77 -17.07 -4.95
C TYR A 438 -6.28 -17.21 -4.73
N PRO A 439 -6.90 -18.22 -5.38
CA PRO A 439 -8.32 -18.49 -5.19
C PRO A 439 -8.58 -19.17 -3.84
N CYS A 440 -9.68 -18.78 -3.21
CA CYS A 440 -10.21 -19.38 -2.00
C CYS A 440 -11.70 -19.71 -2.21
N VAL A 441 -12.10 -20.95 -1.94
CA VAL A 441 -13.49 -21.40 -2.02
C VAL A 441 -14.13 -21.22 -0.64
N LEU A 442 -15.20 -20.44 -0.57
CA LEU A 442 -15.91 -20.15 0.68
C LEU A 442 -17.04 -21.17 0.95
N ASP A 443 -17.17 -21.55 2.21
CA ASP A 443 -18.34 -22.30 2.70
C ASP A 443 -19.60 -21.40 2.64
N LYS A 444 -20.61 -21.82 1.89
CA LYS A 444 -21.87 -21.07 1.68
C LYS A 444 -22.66 -20.78 2.96
N THR A 445 -22.35 -21.46 4.05
CA THR A 445 -22.97 -21.27 5.36
C THR A 445 -22.11 -20.44 6.31
N SER A 446 -21.04 -19.85 5.80
CA SER A 446 -20.10 -19.03 6.57
C SER A 446 -20.49 -17.54 6.55
N LYS A 447 -20.07 -16.82 7.58
CA LYS A 447 -20.17 -15.35 7.63
C LYS A 447 -19.31 -14.71 6.54
N ALA A 448 -18.15 -15.29 6.21
CA ALA A 448 -17.33 -14.83 5.10
C ALA A 448 -18.12 -14.86 3.78
N TYR A 449 -18.83 -15.94 3.48
CA TYR A 449 -19.68 -16.00 2.30
C TYR A 449 -20.77 -14.91 2.30
N GLU A 450 -21.40 -14.66 3.45
CA GLU A 450 -22.39 -13.57 3.59
C GLU A 450 -21.79 -12.19 3.29
N LEU A 451 -20.53 -11.97 3.62
CA LEU A 451 -19.84 -10.71 3.40
C LEU A 451 -19.38 -10.52 1.95
N TYR A 452 -18.80 -11.55 1.34
CA TYR A 452 -18.28 -11.50 -0.03
C TYR A 452 -19.34 -11.69 -1.11
N GLN A 453 -20.41 -12.44 -0.83
CA GLN A 453 -21.47 -12.83 -1.78
C GLN A 453 -20.92 -13.54 -3.03
N GLN A 454 -19.82 -14.28 -2.87
CA GLN A 454 -19.13 -15.01 -3.92
C GLN A 454 -18.67 -16.37 -3.40
N GLU A 455 -18.74 -17.41 -4.23
CA GLU A 455 -18.31 -18.77 -3.86
C GLU A 455 -16.77 -18.90 -3.94
N VAL A 456 -16.16 -18.27 -4.93
CA VAL A 456 -14.70 -18.25 -5.11
C VAL A 456 -14.24 -16.79 -5.05
N ILE A 457 -13.35 -16.53 -4.13
CA ILE A 457 -12.70 -15.23 -3.96
C ILE A 457 -11.22 -15.33 -4.30
N HIS A 458 -10.58 -14.20 -4.58
CA HIS A 458 -9.16 -14.13 -4.86
C HIS A 458 -8.53 -13.12 -3.93
N GLU A 459 -7.62 -13.58 -3.07
CA GLU A 459 -6.94 -12.75 -2.10
C GLU A 459 -5.43 -12.82 -2.25
N ARG A 460 -4.72 -11.75 -1.85
CA ARG A 460 -3.25 -11.69 -1.90
C ARG A 460 -2.65 -12.35 -0.69
N HIS A 461 -1.58 -13.11 -0.90
CA HIS A 461 -0.84 -13.85 0.11
C HIS A 461 0.62 -13.40 0.18
N ARG A 462 1.18 -13.55 1.40
CA ARG A 462 2.60 -13.33 1.69
C ARG A 462 2.99 -14.19 2.89
N HIS A 463 3.08 -15.51 2.70
CA HIS A 463 3.40 -16.44 3.79
C HIS A 463 4.13 -17.69 3.30
N ARG A 464 4.76 -18.41 4.24
CA ARG A 464 5.48 -19.67 4.01
C ARG A 464 4.87 -20.83 4.79
N TYR A 465 4.22 -20.52 5.91
CA TYR A 465 3.63 -21.48 6.83
C TYR A 465 2.12 -21.47 6.74
N GLU A 466 1.50 -22.62 7.07
CA GLU A 466 0.06 -22.84 6.98
C GLU A 466 -0.47 -23.73 8.10
N VAL A 467 -1.78 -23.82 8.24
CA VAL A 467 -2.45 -24.72 9.20
C VAL A 467 -2.18 -26.18 8.83
N ASN A 468 -1.73 -26.96 9.81
CA ASN A 468 -1.45 -28.36 9.63
C ASN A 468 -2.74 -29.18 9.52
N ASN A 469 -2.91 -29.84 8.37
CA ASN A 469 -4.09 -30.63 8.05
C ASN A 469 -4.38 -31.78 9.03
N TYR A 470 -3.35 -32.26 9.73
CA TYR A 470 -3.50 -33.33 10.73
C TYR A 470 -4.51 -32.99 11.83
N TYR A 471 -4.62 -31.71 12.21
CA TYR A 471 -5.46 -31.25 13.30
C TYR A 471 -6.82 -30.71 12.89
N ARG A 472 -7.17 -30.71 11.59
CA ARG A 472 -8.43 -30.11 11.10
C ARG A 472 -9.68 -30.66 11.76
N ASP A 473 -9.76 -31.98 11.90
CA ASP A 473 -10.92 -32.64 12.50
C ASP A 473 -11.10 -32.29 13.96
N ASP A 474 -10.00 -32.05 14.69
CA ASP A 474 -10.05 -31.63 16.09
C ASP A 474 -10.63 -30.21 16.20
N PHE A 475 -10.22 -29.29 15.33
CA PHE A 475 -10.77 -27.92 15.27
C PHE A 475 -12.25 -27.92 14.91
N ILE A 476 -12.67 -28.68 13.90
CA ILE A 476 -14.07 -28.76 13.48
C ILE A 476 -14.94 -29.31 14.59
N ARG A 477 -14.50 -30.39 15.27
CA ARG A 477 -15.23 -30.99 16.39
C ARG A 477 -15.37 -30.05 17.57
N ALA A 478 -14.39 -29.17 17.78
CA ALA A 478 -14.41 -28.17 18.85
C ALA A 478 -15.17 -26.88 18.48
N GLY A 479 -15.71 -26.79 17.27
CA GLY A 479 -16.59 -25.69 16.85
C GLY A 479 -15.93 -24.60 16.01
N VAL A 480 -14.71 -24.79 15.51
CA VAL A 480 -14.12 -23.92 14.48
C VAL A 480 -14.69 -24.30 13.13
N LYS A 481 -15.12 -23.33 12.36
CA LYS A 481 -15.51 -23.49 10.96
C LYS A 481 -14.32 -23.13 10.06
N LEU A 482 -13.95 -24.04 9.15
CA LEU A 482 -13.03 -23.76 8.06
C LEU A 482 -13.83 -23.07 6.95
N SER A 483 -13.94 -21.75 7.00
CA SER A 483 -14.84 -20.98 6.15
C SER A 483 -14.29 -20.70 4.75
N GLY A 484 -12.98 -20.88 4.55
CA GLY A 484 -12.34 -20.78 3.25
C GLY A 484 -11.22 -21.81 3.08
N LEU A 485 -11.19 -22.46 1.93
CA LEU A 485 -10.18 -23.45 1.56
C LEU A 485 -9.61 -23.15 0.18
N SER A 486 -8.37 -23.59 -0.08
CA SER A 486 -7.85 -23.63 -1.46
C SER A 486 -8.74 -24.54 -2.33
N PRO A 487 -8.79 -24.36 -3.68
CA PRO A 487 -9.67 -25.14 -4.56
C PRO A 487 -9.47 -26.66 -4.47
N ASP A 488 -8.27 -27.11 -4.16
CA ASP A 488 -7.94 -28.52 -3.92
C ASP A 488 -8.24 -28.99 -2.49
N GLY A 489 -8.73 -28.09 -1.64
CA GLY A 489 -9.07 -28.33 -0.25
C GLY A 489 -7.87 -28.54 0.70
N ARG A 490 -6.62 -28.40 0.23
CA ARG A 490 -5.43 -28.69 1.05
C ARG A 490 -5.09 -27.59 2.03
N ILE A 491 -5.26 -26.32 1.65
CA ILE A 491 -4.86 -25.17 2.47
C ILE A 491 -6.07 -24.55 3.14
N VAL A 492 -5.97 -24.30 4.44
CA VAL A 492 -6.97 -23.53 5.19
C VAL A 492 -6.68 -22.06 5.01
N GLU A 493 -7.54 -21.37 4.26
CA GLU A 493 -7.40 -19.96 3.92
C GLU A 493 -8.13 -19.03 4.91
N MET A 494 -9.20 -19.55 5.54
CA MET A 494 -10.02 -18.75 6.44
C MET A 494 -10.70 -19.62 7.50
N ILE A 495 -10.79 -19.11 8.72
CA ILE A 495 -11.49 -19.73 9.85
C ILE A 495 -12.48 -18.78 10.49
N GLU A 496 -13.53 -19.36 11.09
CA GLU A 496 -14.54 -18.66 11.90
C GLU A 496 -14.85 -19.43 13.18
N ILE A 497 -15.30 -18.70 14.20
CA ILE A 497 -15.95 -19.28 15.38
C ILE A 497 -17.44 -18.89 15.31
N PRO A 498 -18.35 -19.77 14.83
CA PRO A 498 -19.75 -19.43 14.57
C PRO A 498 -20.54 -18.94 15.79
N ASN A 499 -20.21 -19.46 16.97
CA ASN A 499 -20.88 -19.09 18.23
C ASN A 499 -20.38 -17.76 18.82
N HIS A 500 -19.34 -17.16 18.23
CA HIS A 500 -18.85 -15.84 18.61
C HIS A 500 -19.58 -14.75 17.80
N PRO A 501 -19.90 -13.57 18.37
CA PRO A 501 -20.58 -12.49 17.66
C PRO A 501 -19.91 -12.14 16.30
N TRP A 502 -18.58 -12.05 16.28
CA TRP A 502 -17.80 -11.88 15.07
C TRP A 502 -16.34 -12.29 15.31
N PHE A 503 -15.94 -13.46 14.82
CA PHE A 503 -14.56 -13.95 14.90
C PHE A 503 -14.18 -14.56 13.57
N ILE A 504 -13.41 -13.83 12.79
CA ILE A 504 -12.91 -14.28 11.47
C ILE A 504 -11.40 -14.07 11.42
N ALA A 505 -10.70 -15.06 10.88
CA ALA A 505 -9.28 -14.91 10.59
C ALA A 505 -8.95 -15.52 9.21
N THR A 506 -8.06 -14.87 8.48
CA THR A 506 -7.65 -15.24 7.12
C THR A 506 -6.13 -15.34 7.00
N GLN A 507 -5.66 -16.33 6.23
CA GLN A 507 -4.25 -16.48 5.89
C GLN A 507 -3.79 -15.41 4.88
N ALA A 508 -4.72 -14.83 4.16
CA ALA A 508 -4.48 -13.78 3.19
C ALA A 508 -4.25 -12.40 3.83
N HIS A 509 -3.92 -11.44 2.96
CA HIS A 509 -3.77 -10.01 3.23
C HIS A 509 -4.85 -9.20 2.50
N PRO A 510 -6.11 -9.23 2.98
CA PRO A 510 -7.23 -8.51 2.35
C PRO A 510 -7.05 -6.99 2.37
N GLU A 511 -6.20 -6.47 3.25
CA GLU A 511 -5.85 -5.05 3.34
C GLU A 511 -5.27 -4.50 2.02
N PHE A 512 -4.58 -5.32 1.24
CA PHE A 512 -4.01 -4.89 -0.05
C PHE A 512 -5.05 -4.65 -1.13
N LYS A 513 -6.27 -5.21 -0.97
CA LYS A 513 -7.35 -5.09 -1.96
C LYS A 513 -8.45 -4.09 -1.57
N SER A 514 -8.36 -3.47 -0.41
CA SER A 514 -9.33 -2.46 0.04
C SER A 514 -9.14 -1.13 -0.71
N ARG A 515 -10.24 -0.50 -1.07
CA ARG A 515 -10.30 0.81 -1.76
C ARG A 515 -11.22 1.76 -0.99
N PRO A 516 -10.97 3.08 -1.02
CA PRO A 516 -11.78 4.03 -0.25
C PRO A 516 -13.25 4.06 -0.69
N ASN A 517 -13.51 3.91 -1.99
CA ASN A 517 -14.85 3.84 -2.58
C ASN A 517 -15.41 2.41 -2.69
N ARG A 518 -14.60 1.38 -2.42
CA ARG A 518 -14.96 -0.04 -2.44
C ARG A 518 -14.27 -0.79 -1.30
N PRO A 519 -14.71 -0.56 -0.05
CA PRO A 519 -14.12 -1.18 1.14
C PRO A 519 -14.14 -2.70 1.06
N HIS A 520 -13.04 -3.32 1.47
CA HIS A 520 -12.94 -4.78 1.48
C HIS A 520 -14.01 -5.40 2.41
N PRO A 521 -14.72 -6.48 2.00
CA PRO A 521 -15.84 -7.06 2.74
C PRO A 521 -15.51 -7.41 4.20
N LEU A 522 -14.35 -7.99 4.47
CA LEU A 522 -13.94 -8.36 5.84
C LEU A 522 -13.75 -7.13 6.73
N PHE A 523 -13.12 -6.07 6.24
CA PHE A 523 -12.93 -4.83 7.01
C PHE A 523 -14.26 -4.10 7.23
N ARG A 524 -15.12 -4.03 6.22
CA ARG A 524 -16.46 -3.47 6.35
C ARG A 524 -17.28 -4.25 7.40
N GLY A 525 -17.28 -5.58 7.32
CA GLY A 525 -17.98 -6.43 8.28
C GLY A 525 -17.43 -6.32 9.70
N PHE A 526 -16.11 -6.30 9.85
CA PHE A 526 -15.46 -6.15 11.15
C PHE A 526 -15.79 -4.82 11.84
N VAL A 527 -15.71 -3.71 11.10
CA VAL A 527 -16.07 -2.39 11.63
C VAL A 527 -17.55 -2.32 11.98
N GLY A 528 -18.43 -2.92 11.15
CA GLY A 528 -19.85 -3.06 11.46
C GLY A 528 -20.11 -3.78 12.77
N ALA A 529 -19.47 -4.93 12.97
CA ALA A 529 -19.56 -5.69 14.22
C ALA A 529 -19.00 -4.93 15.43
N ALA A 530 -17.92 -4.18 15.26
CA ALA A 530 -17.35 -3.33 16.31
C ALA A 530 -18.32 -2.18 16.71
N LEU A 531 -19.01 -1.58 15.74
CA LEU A 531 -20.06 -0.59 16.02
C LEU A 531 -21.26 -1.19 16.76
N GLU A 532 -21.67 -2.41 16.44
CA GLU A 532 -22.71 -3.14 17.20
C GLU A 532 -22.27 -3.46 18.61
N GLN A 533 -20.99 -3.86 18.79
CA GLN A 533 -20.42 -4.11 20.14
C GLN A 533 -20.44 -2.83 20.99
N LYS A 534 -20.07 -1.68 20.42
CA LYS A 534 -20.15 -0.39 21.10
C LYS A 534 -21.57 -0.08 21.55
N ALA A 535 -22.55 -0.30 20.68
CA ALA A 535 -23.96 -0.07 21.01
C ALA A 535 -24.45 -0.98 22.15
N ARG A 536 -24.06 -2.25 22.17
CA ARG A 536 -24.39 -3.19 23.27
C ARG A 536 -23.80 -2.77 24.61
N ASN A 537 -22.55 -2.27 24.61
CA ASN A 537 -21.88 -1.83 25.84
C ASN A 537 -22.46 -0.53 26.42
N GLN A 538 -23.27 0.21 25.66
CA GLN A 538 -23.94 1.44 26.08
C GLN A 538 -25.37 1.21 26.59
N MET A 539 -25.93 0.01 26.40
CA MET A 539 -27.23 -0.42 26.93
C MET A 539 -27.08 -1.03 28.32
#